data_209c2e6fa05c5c13e564b8d687c24cd6
#
_entry.id   209c2e6fa05c5c13e564b8d687c24cd6
#
_cell.length_a   1.000
_cell.length_b   1.000
_cell.length_c   1.000
_cell.angle_alpha   90.00
_cell.angle_beta   90.00
_cell.angle_gamma   90.00
#
_symmetry.space_group_name_H-M   'P 1'
#
loop_
_entity.id
_entity.type
_entity.pdbx_description
1 polymer ?
#
loop_
_entity_poly.entity_id
_entity_poly.type
_entity_poly.pdbx_seq_one_letter_code
_entity_poly.pdbx_strand_id
1 'polypeptide(L)'
;SKKGTVRANHYHPIQEQKVLLIKGQFISIYKDLLKKDSIKITHVVNEGDLIVTKPNVAHTMVFTKDSIFLNLVRGEREHENYGITHTIKHVFVEEEERKMLLENYKLECRCCSSKNLKRVVSLGYQPLANNLLNKKNSKCELYPLEMNLCKECFNCQLSITVNPKKMFSNYLYLSSTSKTFVKHFETAAEKYIKEFKLSHKNSYIIDVGSNDGVALKPFKDKKYKNILGIEPAKNLAKLANKNKIKTFNGFLEMKNIRKIKKNADLILASNVFAHSDNLKEMAECMLKLLKKSGIIVIEVQYLLNTIKDLTFD
;
A
#
# COMPACT_ATOMS: atom_id res chain seq x y z
N SER A 1 -23.13 1.70 -17.45
CA SER A 1 -22.46 0.49 -16.91
C SER A 1 -22.66 0.37 -15.42
N LYS A 2 -22.92 -0.82 -14.95
CA LYS A 2 -23.05 -1.12 -13.52
C LYS A 2 -21.68 -1.26 -12.83
N LYS A 3 -21.64 -0.98 -11.54
CA LYS A 3 -20.47 -1.24 -10.69
C LYS A 3 -20.00 -2.68 -10.85
N GLY A 4 -18.70 -2.89 -10.92
CA GLY A 4 -18.07 -4.21 -11.08
C GLY A 4 -17.99 -4.71 -12.51
N THR A 5 -18.67 -4.07 -13.49
CA THR A 5 -18.56 -4.48 -14.89
C THR A 5 -17.22 -4.06 -15.49
N VAL A 6 -16.79 -4.82 -16.50
CA VAL A 6 -15.64 -4.50 -17.36
C VAL A 6 -16.17 -4.20 -18.76
N ARG A 7 -15.63 -3.15 -19.38
CA ARG A 7 -15.84 -2.86 -20.78
C ARG A 7 -14.52 -2.69 -21.51
N ALA A 8 -14.56 -2.75 -22.82
CA ALA A 8 -13.42 -2.76 -23.72
C ALA A 8 -12.64 -4.09 -23.65
N ASN A 9 -11.43 -4.20 -23.11
CA ASN A 9 -10.53 -5.33 -23.32
C ASN A 9 -10.21 -5.55 -24.81
N HIS A 10 -9.92 -4.42 -25.49
CA HIS A 10 -9.65 -4.38 -26.92
C HIS A 10 -8.76 -3.18 -27.26
N TYR A 11 -8.40 -3.06 -28.53
CA TYR A 11 -7.79 -1.87 -29.10
C TYR A 11 -8.41 -1.52 -30.44
N HIS A 12 -8.17 -0.31 -30.89
CA HIS A 12 -8.59 0.20 -32.19
C HIS A 12 -7.34 0.44 -33.05
N PRO A 13 -7.17 -0.24 -34.21
CA PRO A 13 -5.99 -0.05 -35.04
C PRO A 13 -5.88 1.36 -35.65
N ILE A 14 -7.00 1.93 -36.06
CA ILE A 14 -7.07 3.19 -36.82
C ILE A 14 -7.91 4.28 -36.17
N GLN A 15 -8.73 3.96 -35.18
CA GLN A 15 -9.68 4.91 -34.59
C GLN A 15 -9.15 5.52 -33.29
N GLU A 16 -9.38 6.82 -33.12
CA GLU A 16 -9.28 7.50 -31.83
C GLU A 16 -10.63 7.43 -31.12
N GLN A 17 -10.63 6.95 -29.88
CA GLN A 17 -11.82 6.90 -29.03
C GLN A 17 -11.73 7.96 -27.93
N LYS A 18 -12.82 8.69 -27.69
CA LYS A 18 -12.97 9.62 -26.57
C LYS A 18 -14.11 9.17 -25.68
N VAL A 19 -13.85 9.07 -24.39
CA VAL A 19 -14.85 8.72 -23.38
C VAL A 19 -14.99 9.88 -22.40
N LEU A 20 -16.16 10.54 -22.43
CA LEU A 20 -16.55 11.55 -21.43
C LEU A 20 -17.40 10.87 -20.36
N LEU A 21 -16.91 10.86 -19.11
CA LEU A 21 -17.69 10.33 -17.99
C LEU A 21 -18.66 11.40 -17.47
N ILE A 22 -19.95 11.16 -17.65
CA ILE A 22 -21.02 12.07 -17.22
C ILE A 22 -21.34 11.84 -15.74
N LYS A 23 -21.40 10.58 -15.31
CA LYS A 23 -21.71 10.21 -13.92
C LYS A 23 -21.02 8.92 -13.55
N GLY A 24 -20.56 8.82 -12.28
CA GLY A 24 -19.97 7.62 -11.73
C GLY A 24 -18.45 7.66 -11.63
N GLN A 25 -17.80 6.51 -11.80
CA GLN A 25 -16.33 6.38 -11.68
C GLN A 25 -15.89 5.04 -12.25
N PHE A 26 -14.73 5.00 -12.90
CA PHE A 26 -14.08 3.74 -13.31
C PHE A 26 -12.56 3.86 -13.27
N ILE A 27 -11.88 2.71 -13.21
CA ILE A 27 -10.44 2.59 -13.42
C ILE A 27 -10.23 2.30 -14.90
N SER A 28 -9.53 3.20 -15.59
CA SER A 28 -9.03 2.97 -16.94
C SER A 28 -7.68 2.30 -16.88
N ILE A 29 -7.50 1.21 -17.61
CA ILE A 29 -6.25 0.48 -17.73
C ILE A 29 -5.89 0.48 -19.20
N TYR A 30 -4.65 0.87 -19.53
CA TYR A 30 -4.23 0.95 -20.92
C TYR A 30 -2.77 0.56 -21.11
N LYS A 31 -2.43 0.10 -22.32
CA LYS A 31 -1.09 -0.27 -22.75
C LYS A 31 -0.91 0.11 -24.22
N ASP A 32 0.17 0.82 -24.54
CA ASP A 32 0.56 1.15 -25.92
C ASP A 32 1.16 -0.10 -26.58
N LEU A 33 0.50 -0.62 -27.61
CA LEU A 33 0.93 -1.84 -28.31
C LEU A 33 2.04 -1.60 -29.33
N LEU A 34 2.30 -0.35 -29.72
CA LEU A 34 3.38 0.02 -30.64
C LEU A 34 4.74 0.09 -29.94
N LYS A 35 4.75 0.25 -28.63
CA LYS A 35 5.98 0.33 -27.84
C LYS A 35 6.30 -1.02 -27.22
N LYS A 36 7.47 -1.61 -27.60
CA LYS A 36 7.91 -2.92 -27.12
C LYS A 36 7.95 -3.01 -25.59
N ASP A 37 8.42 -1.97 -24.91
CA ASP A 37 8.59 -1.93 -23.44
C ASP A 37 7.44 -1.19 -22.75
N SER A 38 6.28 -1.08 -23.40
CA SER A 38 5.10 -0.46 -22.80
C SER A 38 4.60 -1.27 -21.60
N ILE A 39 4.38 -0.59 -20.48
CA ILE A 39 3.79 -1.18 -19.28
C ILE A 39 2.30 -0.89 -19.22
N LYS A 40 1.54 -1.71 -18.48
CA LYS A 40 0.16 -1.39 -18.13
C LYS A 40 0.15 -0.17 -17.20
N ILE A 41 -0.74 0.77 -17.48
CA ILE A 41 -0.94 1.98 -16.70
C ILE A 41 -2.40 2.05 -16.26
N THR A 42 -2.64 2.38 -15.00
CA THR A 42 -3.98 2.59 -14.47
C THR A 42 -4.27 4.08 -14.28
N HIS A 43 -5.53 4.48 -14.40
CA HIS A 43 -5.98 5.85 -14.16
C HIS A 43 -7.40 5.85 -13.62
N VAL A 44 -7.67 6.58 -12.54
CA VAL A 44 -9.04 6.78 -12.05
C VAL A 44 -9.70 7.88 -12.83
N VAL A 45 -10.89 7.58 -13.36
CA VAL A 45 -11.71 8.49 -14.16
C VAL A 45 -12.92 8.88 -13.34
N ASN A 46 -13.08 10.17 -13.11
CA ASN A 46 -14.15 10.77 -12.34
C ASN A 46 -15.14 11.51 -13.23
N GLU A 47 -16.27 11.91 -12.68
CA GLU A 47 -17.28 12.73 -13.37
C GLU A 47 -16.64 13.99 -13.98
N GLY A 48 -16.93 14.25 -15.24
CA GLY A 48 -16.37 15.36 -16.02
C GLY A 48 -15.04 15.06 -16.71
N ASP A 49 -14.38 13.95 -16.41
CA ASP A 49 -13.13 13.60 -17.08
C ASP A 49 -13.39 13.12 -18.51
N LEU A 50 -12.51 13.57 -19.41
CA LEU A 50 -12.43 13.12 -20.80
C LEU A 50 -11.16 12.30 -21.01
N ILE A 51 -11.33 11.02 -21.36
CA ILE A 51 -10.22 10.16 -21.76
C ILE A 51 -10.15 10.09 -23.27
N VAL A 52 -8.92 10.19 -23.80
CA VAL A 52 -8.62 9.99 -25.23
C VAL A 52 -7.74 8.75 -25.36
N THR A 53 -8.25 7.74 -26.06
CA THR A 53 -7.51 6.53 -26.42
C THR A 53 -7.08 6.62 -27.88
N LYS A 54 -5.78 6.65 -28.12
CA LYS A 54 -5.18 6.70 -29.46
C LYS A 54 -5.25 5.33 -30.15
N PRO A 55 -5.12 5.29 -31.49
CA PRO A 55 -4.96 4.02 -32.21
C PRO A 55 -3.85 3.15 -31.59
N ASN A 56 -4.05 1.82 -31.66
CA ASN A 56 -3.12 0.81 -31.15
C ASN A 56 -2.84 0.88 -29.63
N VAL A 57 -3.70 1.55 -28.86
CA VAL A 57 -3.66 1.50 -27.40
C VAL A 57 -4.72 0.52 -26.91
N ALA A 58 -4.28 -0.63 -26.37
CA ALA A 58 -5.17 -1.56 -25.69
C ALA A 58 -5.72 -0.89 -24.42
N HIS A 59 -7.02 -0.98 -24.19
CA HIS A 59 -7.65 -0.33 -23.06
C HIS A 59 -8.79 -1.15 -22.46
N THR A 60 -9.02 -0.92 -21.17
CA THR A 60 -10.07 -1.57 -20.38
C THR A 60 -10.63 -0.58 -19.37
N MET A 61 -11.93 -0.65 -19.12
CA MET A 61 -12.63 0.15 -18.11
C MET A 61 -13.20 -0.79 -17.05
N VAL A 62 -12.78 -0.65 -15.81
CA VAL A 62 -13.31 -1.37 -14.65
C VAL A 62 -14.13 -0.41 -13.81
N PHE A 63 -15.46 -0.57 -13.79
CA PHE A 63 -16.37 0.37 -13.16
C PHE A 63 -16.42 0.19 -11.65
N THR A 64 -16.02 1.22 -10.90
CA THR A 64 -16.05 1.27 -9.43
C THR A 64 -17.38 1.79 -8.88
N LYS A 65 -18.18 2.46 -9.74
CA LYS A 65 -19.56 2.93 -9.47
C LYS A 65 -20.45 2.69 -10.68
N ASP A 66 -21.77 2.71 -10.47
CA ASP A 66 -22.74 2.79 -11.57
C ASP A 66 -22.44 4.06 -12.36
N SER A 67 -22.30 3.93 -13.69
CA SER A 67 -21.73 5.00 -14.51
C SER A 67 -22.51 5.23 -15.80
N ILE A 68 -22.59 6.51 -16.19
CA ILE A 68 -23.09 6.99 -17.47
C ILE A 68 -21.95 7.71 -18.18
N PHE A 69 -21.68 7.37 -19.42
CA PHE A 69 -20.63 7.99 -20.22
C PHE A 69 -21.02 8.10 -21.69
N LEU A 70 -20.45 9.10 -22.37
CA LEU A 70 -20.50 9.23 -23.83
C LEU A 70 -19.22 8.63 -24.42
N ASN A 71 -19.42 7.84 -25.47
CA ASN A 71 -18.34 7.30 -26.27
C ASN A 71 -18.35 7.97 -27.64
N LEU A 72 -17.33 8.77 -27.93
CA LEU A 72 -17.15 9.50 -29.18
C LEU A 72 -15.97 8.84 -29.93
N VAL A 73 -16.24 8.43 -31.14
CA VAL A 73 -15.22 7.76 -31.99
C VAL A 73 -14.99 8.63 -33.24
N ARG A 74 -13.72 8.89 -33.52
CA ARG A 74 -13.27 9.61 -34.70
C ARG A 74 -12.63 8.63 -35.69
N GLY A 75 -13.08 8.63 -36.93
CA GLY A 75 -12.58 7.80 -38.03
C GLY A 75 -13.75 7.25 -38.86
N GLU A 76 -13.44 6.79 -40.08
CA GLU A 76 -14.41 6.17 -40.95
C GLU A 76 -14.91 4.85 -40.35
N ARG A 77 -16.24 4.61 -40.52
CA ARG A 77 -16.87 3.35 -40.13
C ARG A 77 -17.33 2.66 -41.39
N GLU A 78 -16.55 1.71 -41.88
CA GLU A 78 -17.03 0.80 -42.91
C GLU A 78 -17.96 -0.24 -42.27
N HIS A 79 -19.22 -0.21 -42.58
CA HIS A 79 -20.24 -1.06 -41.94
C HIS A 79 -19.99 -2.56 -42.15
N GLU A 80 -19.44 -2.98 -43.28
CA GLU A 80 -19.19 -4.38 -43.63
C GLU A 80 -18.06 -5.02 -42.80
N ASN A 81 -17.06 -4.24 -42.37
CA ASN A 81 -15.91 -4.68 -41.61
C ASN A 81 -15.90 -4.20 -40.17
N TYR A 82 -17.02 -3.68 -39.68
CA TYR A 82 -17.15 -3.19 -38.33
C TYR A 82 -16.87 -4.30 -37.29
N GLY A 83 -15.90 -4.10 -36.44
CA GLY A 83 -15.44 -5.10 -35.47
C GLY A 83 -14.15 -5.83 -35.84
N ILE A 84 -13.84 -5.98 -37.14
CA ILE A 84 -12.60 -6.61 -37.61
C ILE A 84 -11.50 -5.56 -37.78
N THR A 85 -11.82 -4.45 -38.47
CA THR A 85 -10.85 -3.38 -38.75
C THR A 85 -10.82 -2.28 -37.70
N HIS A 86 -11.93 -2.09 -36.97
CA HIS A 86 -12.09 -0.97 -36.04
C HIS A 86 -11.93 -1.34 -34.58
N THR A 87 -12.15 -2.62 -34.21
CA THR A 87 -12.08 -3.08 -32.83
C THR A 87 -11.53 -4.50 -32.78
N ILE A 88 -10.32 -4.67 -32.26
CA ILE A 88 -9.68 -5.97 -32.13
C ILE A 88 -9.68 -6.39 -30.67
N LYS A 89 -10.31 -7.53 -30.38
CA LYS A 89 -10.35 -8.10 -29.03
C LYS A 89 -8.93 -8.35 -28.53
N HIS A 90 -8.63 -7.81 -27.38
CA HIS A 90 -7.32 -7.99 -26.71
C HIS A 90 -7.55 -8.01 -25.21
N VAL A 91 -7.80 -9.22 -24.68
CA VAL A 91 -8.04 -9.40 -23.25
C VAL A 91 -6.70 -9.32 -22.52
N PHE A 92 -6.49 -8.25 -21.79
CA PHE A 92 -5.28 -8.02 -20.98
C PHE A 92 -5.57 -7.67 -19.53
N VAL A 93 -6.87 -7.62 -19.15
CA VAL A 93 -7.35 -7.58 -17.77
C VAL A 93 -8.28 -8.77 -17.55
N GLU A 94 -7.80 -9.74 -16.77
CA GLU A 94 -8.50 -10.95 -16.43
C GLU A 94 -9.40 -10.74 -15.20
N GLU A 95 -10.21 -11.75 -14.86
CA GLU A 95 -11.18 -11.69 -13.77
C GLU A 95 -10.53 -11.49 -12.39
N GLU A 96 -9.40 -12.16 -12.15
CA GLU A 96 -8.65 -12.03 -10.90
C GLU A 96 -8.09 -10.62 -10.73
N GLU A 97 -7.55 -10.03 -11.81
CA GLU A 97 -7.03 -8.67 -11.81
C GLU A 97 -8.17 -7.67 -11.58
N ARG A 98 -9.33 -7.88 -12.20
CA ARG A 98 -10.53 -7.08 -11.98
C ARG A 98 -10.93 -7.08 -10.50
N LYS A 99 -11.04 -8.25 -9.88
CA LYS A 99 -11.37 -8.37 -8.45
C LYS A 99 -10.35 -7.67 -7.58
N MET A 100 -9.08 -7.90 -7.84
CA MET A 100 -7.98 -7.26 -7.13
C MET A 100 -8.08 -5.73 -7.18
N LEU A 101 -8.34 -5.15 -8.36
CA LEU A 101 -8.48 -3.71 -8.52
C LEU A 101 -9.70 -3.16 -7.77
N LEU A 102 -10.85 -3.81 -7.87
CA LEU A 102 -12.08 -3.38 -7.18
C LEU A 102 -11.96 -3.41 -5.66
N GLU A 103 -11.20 -4.36 -5.11
CA GLU A 103 -11.04 -4.54 -3.67
C GLU A 103 -9.94 -3.64 -3.08
N ASN A 104 -8.86 -3.44 -3.82
CA ASN A 104 -7.62 -2.89 -3.24
C ASN A 104 -7.25 -1.48 -3.75
N TYR A 105 -7.84 -1.02 -4.88
CA TYR A 105 -7.48 0.28 -5.44
C TYR A 105 -7.99 1.44 -4.56
N LYS A 106 -7.13 2.40 -4.25
CA LYS A 106 -7.44 3.55 -3.40
C LYS A 106 -7.92 4.72 -4.25
N LEU A 107 -9.21 4.98 -4.17
CA LEU A 107 -9.90 6.04 -4.90
C LEU A 107 -9.87 7.39 -4.18
N GLU A 108 -9.45 7.37 -2.92
CA GLU A 108 -9.41 8.54 -2.04
C GLU A 108 -8.11 8.58 -1.24
N CYS A 109 -7.72 9.75 -0.80
CA CYS A 109 -6.58 9.94 0.08
C CYS A 109 -6.82 9.27 1.44
N ARG A 110 -5.88 8.44 1.88
CA ARG A 110 -5.96 7.73 3.17
C ARG A 110 -5.83 8.65 4.38
N CYS A 111 -5.31 9.89 4.19
CA CYS A 111 -5.21 10.88 5.25
C CYS A 111 -6.45 11.77 5.37
N CYS A 112 -6.86 12.44 4.28
CA CYS A 112 -7.90 13.47 4.29
C CYS A 112 -9.16 13.10 3.52
N SER A 113 -9.24 11.89 2.94
CA SER A 113 -10.38 11.40 2.15
C SER A 113 -10.68 12.19 0.87
N SER A 114 -9.79 13.10 0.46
CA SER A 114 -9.92 13.82 -0.81
C SER A 114 -9.81 12.86 -2.00
N LYS A 115 -10.60 13.13 -3.04
CA LYS A 115 -10.53 12.42 -4.33
C LYS A 115 -9.53 13.05 -5.30
N ASN A 116 -8.98 14.22 -4.95
CA ASN A 116 -8.04 14.95 -5.79
C ASN A 116 -6.64 14.31 -5.71
N LEU A 117 -6.51 13.13 -6.31
CA LEU A 117 -5.27 12.35 -6.37
C LEU A 117 -4.64 12.47 -7.75
N LYS A 118 -3.38 12.86 -7.79
CA LYS A 118 -2.56 12.89 -9.01
C LYS A 118 -1.50 11.80 -8.95
N ARG A 119 -1.50 10.89 -9.94
CA ARG A 119 -0.41 9.91 -10.08
C ARG A 119 0.89 10.64 -10.43
N VAL A 120 1.96 10.33 -9.69
CA VAL A 120 3.28 10.94 -9.86
C VAL A 120 4.32 9.94 -10.35
N VAL A 121 4.17 8.66 -10.02
CA VAL A 121 5.05 7.58 -10.46
C VAL A 121 4.22 6.35 -10.80
N SER A 122 4.62 5.61 -11.85
CA SER A 122 4.14 4.26 -12.14
C SER A 122 5.33 3.40 -12.58
N LEU A 123 5.53 2.29 -11.90
CA LEU A 123 6.52 1.25 -12.24
C LEU A 123 5.84 0.03 -12.86
N GLY A 124 4.58 0.19 -13.32
CA GLY A 124 3.78 -0.89 -13.88
C GLY A 124 3.33 -1.90 -12.84
N TYR A 125 3.18 -3.14 -13.27
CA TYR A 125 2.73 -4.25 -12.41
C TYR A 125 3.93 -5.00 -11.86
N GLN A 126 4.03 -5.12 -10.54
CA GLN A 126 5.14 -5.73 -9.83
C GLN A 126 4.64 -6.84 -8.88
N PRO A 127 5.46 -7.84 -8.58
CA PRO A 127 5.17 -8.80 -7.51
C PRO A 127 5.27 -8.14 -6.14
N LEU A 128 4.66 -8.77 -5.12
CA LEU A 128 4.86 -8.33 -3.74
C LEU A 128 6.31 -8.57 -3.31
N ALA A 129 6.90 -7.60 -2.62
CA ALA A 129 8.21 -7.73 -2.00
C ALA A 129 8.23 -8.91 -1.01
N ASN A 130 9.35 -9.60 -0.90
CA ASN A 130 9.56 -10.77 -0.04
C ASN A 130 8.62 -11.98 -0.32
N ASN A 131 7.86 -11.97 -1.39
CA ASN A 131 7.04 -13.11 -1.82
C ASN A 131 7.87 -14.03 -2.73
N LEU A 132 8.86 -14.72 -2.14
CA LEU A 132 9.74 -15.62 -2.86
C LEU A 132 9.00 -16.85 -3.37
N LEU A 133 9.20 -17.20 -4.64
CA LEU A 133 8.58 -18.35 -5.26
C LEU A 133 9.35 -19.64 -4.95
N ASN A 134 8.64 -20.68 -4.54
CA ASN A 134 9.24 -21.98 -4.22
C ASN A 134 9.65 -22.77 -5.47
N LYS A 135 9.09 -22.45 -6.64
CA LYS A 135 9.35 -23.14 -7.92
C LYS A 135 9.52 -22.11 -9.03
N LYS A 136 10.49 -22.34 -9.93
CA LYS A 136 10.85 -21.47 -11.05
C LYS A 136 9.66 -21.05 -11.93
N ASN A 137 8.67 -21.93 -12.14
CA ASN A 137 7.52 -21.69 -13.01
C ASN A 137 6.22 -21.42 -12.24
N SER A 138 6.28 -21.04 -10.97
CA SER A 138 5.09 -20.68 -10.21
C SER A 138 4.52 -19.35 -10.72
N LYS A 139 3.20 -19.28 -10.88
CA LYS A 139 2.52 -18.00 -11.17
C LYS A 139 2.70 -17.05 -10.01
N CYS A 140 3.09 -15.83 -10.31
CA CYS A 140 3.21 -14.74 -9.35
C CYS A 140 2.07 -13.75 -9.57
N GLU A 141 1.38 -13.37 -8.49
CA GLU A 141 0.41 -12.28 -8.55
C GLU A 141 1.15 -10.95 -8.73
N LEU A 142 0.67 -10.15 -9.65
CA LEU A 142 1.21 -8.83 -9.94
C LEU A 142 0.22 -7.75 -9.52
N TYR A 143 0.73 -6.66 -8.98
CA TYR A 143 -0.04 -5.52 -8.50
C TYR A 143 0.50 -4.22 -9.11
N PRO A 144 -0.37 -3.23 -9.41
CA PRO A 144 0.11 -1.92 -9.84
C PRO A 144 1.01 -1.31 -8.76
N LEU A 145 2.26 -0.99 -9.11
CA LEU A 145 3.17 -0.23 -8.26
C LEU A 145 3.19 1.22 -8.73
N GLU A 146 2.26 1.98 -8.22
CA GLU A 146 2.02 3.37 -8.58
C GLU A 146 1.89 4.23 -7.34
N MET A 147 2.35 5.47 -7.42
CA MET A 147 2.24 6.44 -6.34
C MET A 147 1.37 7.62 -6.76
N ASN A 148 0.43 7.98 -5.90
CA ASN A 148 -0.46 9.12 -6.03
C ASN A 148 -0.12 10.20 -4.99
N LEU A 149 -0.07 11.45 -5.43
CA LEU A 149 0.00 12.63 -4.58
C LEU A 149 -1.42 13.19 -4.38
N CYS A 150 -1.83 13.37 -3.14
CA CYS A 150 -3.03 14.12 -2.81
C CYS A 150 -2.76 15.63 -2.99
N LYS A 151 -3.59 16.30 -3.79
CA LYS A 151 -3.42 17.73 -4.08
C LYS A 151 -3.93 18.63 -2.94
N GLU A 152 -4.64 18.07 -1.95
CA GLU A 152 -5.16 18.81 -0.80
C GLU A 152 -4.22 18.77 0.41
N CYS A 153 -3.81 17.58 0.83
CA CYS A 153 -2.97 17.44 2.04
C CYS A 153 -1.52 17.02 1.74
N PHE A 154 -1.15 16.89 0.46
CA PHE A 154 0.18 16.52 -0.03
C PHE A 154 0.68 15.14 0.44
N ASN A 155 -0.22 14.29 0.95
CA ASN A 155 0.12 12.91 1.25
C ASN A 155 0.44 12.13 -0.03
N CYS A 156 1.57 11.44 -0.05
CA CYS A 156 1.91 10.46 -1.09
C CYS A 156 1.51 9.07 -0.63
N GLN A 157 0.81 8.33 -1.49
CA GLN A 157 0.33 6.98 -1.19
C GLN A 157 0.38 6.09 -2.41
N LEU A 158 0.49 4.77 -2.20
CA LEU A 158 0.33 3.81 -3.27
C LEU A 158 -1.10 3.81 -3.81
N SER A 159 -1.27 3.51 -5.11
CA SER A 159 -2.59 3.41 -5.75
C SER A 159 -3.40 2.23 -5.25
N ILE A 160 -2.74 1.19 -4.75
CA ILE A 160 -3.39 0.04 -4.13
C ILE A 160 -2.81 -0.27 -2.76
N THR A 161 -3.57 -1.00 -1.94
CA THR A 161 -3.08 -1.62 -0.71
C THR A 161 -3.48 -3.09 -0.71
N VAL A 162 -2.52 -3.96 -0.55
CA VAL A 162 -2.76 -5.40 -0.47
C VAL A 162 -3.16 -5.78 0.95
N ASN A 163 -4.03 -6.78 1.09
CA ASN A 163 -4.46 -7.25 2.41
C ASN A 163 -3.24 -7.53 3.32
N PRO A 164 -3.11 -6.84 4.47
CA PRO A 164 -1.96 -6.97 5.35
C PRO A 164 -1.68 -8.40 5.82
N LYS A 165 -2.73 -9.22 5.97
CA LYS A 165 -2.56 -10.64 6.33
C LYS A 165 -1.79 -11.41 5.27
N LYS A 166 -1.97 -11.08 3.99
CA LYS A 166 -1.25 -11.72 2.89
C LYS A 166 0.23 -11.40 2.92
N MET A 167 0.57 -10.15 3.30
CA MET A 167 1.95 -9.68 3.31
C MET A 167 2.69 -10.01 4.61
N PHE A 168 2.02 -9.92 5.76
CA PHE A 168 2.69 -9.85 7.07
C PHE A 168 2.34 -10.99 8.03
N SER A 169 1.51 -12.00 7.66
CA SER A 169 1.21 -13.11 8.58
C SER A 169 2.39 -14.08 8.77
N ASN A 170 3.27 -14.18 7.77
CA ASN A 170 4.53 -14.89 7.81
C ASN A 170 5.56 -14.06 7.06
N TYR A 171 6.50 -13.46 7.76
CA TYR A 171 7.42 -12.48 7.19
C TYR A 171 8.87 -12.98 7.30
N LEU A 172 9.59 -12.98 6.17
CA LEU A 172 10.91 -13.60 6.09
C LEU A 172 12.05 -12.67 6.55
N TYR A 173 11.84 -11.36 6.50
CA TYR A 173 12.86 -10.40 6.86
C TYR A 173 13.05 -10.31 8.37
N LEU A 174 14.29 -10.50 8.84
CA LEU A 174 14.72 -10.38 10.23
C LEU A 174 15.48 -9.06 10.41
N SER A 175 14.92 -8.12 11.15
CA SER A 175 15.56 -6.81 11.36
C SER A 175 16.90 -6.91 12.13
N SER A 176 17.05 -7.88 13.03
CA SER A 176 18.27 -8.10 13.79
C SER A 176 19.47 -8.61 12.98
N THR A 177 19.27 -9.03 11.72
CA THR A 177 20.36 -9.47 10.83
C THR A 177 21.23 -8.31 10.34
N SER A 178 20.69 -7.10 10.32
CA SER A 178 21.42 -5.89 9.96
C SER A 178 22.13 -5.27 11.16
N LYS A 179 23.45 -5.29 11.16
CA LYS A 179 24.26 -4.65 12.22
C LYS A 179 23.98 -3.14 12.32
N THR A 180 23.74 -2.48 11.19
CA THR A 180 23.39 -1.05 11.13
C THR A 180 22.06 -0.79 11.84
N PHE A 181 21.05 -1.62 11.59
CA PHE A 181 19.74 -1.51 12.25
C PHE A 181 19.84 -1.75 13.76
N VAL A 182 20.58 -2.78 14.19
CA VAL A 182 20.82 -3.05 15.61
C VAL A 182 21.47 -1.82 16.28
N LYS A 183 22.52 -1.27 15.68
CA LYS A 183 23.20 -0.07 16.22
C LYS A 183 22.30 1.16 16.26
N HIS A 184 21.48 1.34 15.23
CA HIS A 184 20.49 2.41 15.18
C HIS A 184 19.53 2.34 16.38
N PHE A 185 18.93 1.18 16.65
CA PHE A 185 18.00 1.01 17.77
C PHE A 185 18.68 1.10 19.15
N GLU A 186 19.94 0.68 19.29
CA GLU A 186 20.71 0.91 20.51
C GLU A 186 20.86 2.41 20.79
N THR A 187 21.28 3.18 19.79
CA THR A 187 21.46 4.63 19.91
C THR A 187 20.11 5.36 20.13
N ALA A 188 19.07 4.94 19.41
CA ALA A 188 17.72 5.49 19.56
C ALA A 188 17.16 5.23 20.97
N ALA A 189 17.32 4.03 21.50
CA ALA A 189 16.87 3.71 22.86
C ALA A 189 17.58 4.56 23.92
N GLU A 190 18.89 4.78 23.80
CA GLU A 190 19.64 5.66 24.71
C GLU A 190 19.14 7.10 24.66
N LYS A 191 18.91 7.61 23.44
CA LYS A 191 18.32 8.94 23.25
C LYS A 191 16.95 9.05 23.91
N TYR A 192 16.05 8.10 23.66
CA TYR A 192 14.69 8.12 24.20
C TYR A 192 14.67 8.00 25.73
N ILE A 193 15.51 7.15 26.30
CA ILE A 193 15.65 7.00 27.76
C ILE A 193 16.02 8.34 28.41
N LYS A 194 17.01 9.03 27.86
CA LYS A 194 17.48 10.32 28.36
C LYS A 194 16.45 11.44 28.14
N GLU A 195 15.99 11.60 26.91
CA GLU A 195 15.11 12.69 26.48
C GLU A 195 13.74 12.63 27.17
N PHE A 196 13.16 11.44 27.24
CA PHE A 196 11.83 11.24 27.82
C PHE A 196 11.87 10.82 29.30
N LYS A 197 13.06 10.82 29.93
CA LYS A 197 13.25 10.49 31.35
C LYS A 197 12.62 9.15 31.76
N LEU A 198 12.80 8.13 30.91
CA LEU A 198 12.18 6.82 31.13
C LEU A 198 12.81 6.09 32.30
N SER A 199 11.97 5.50 33.17
CA SER A 199 12.39 4.70 34.32
C SER A 199 12.36 3.20 34.00
N HIS A 200 13.46 2.50 34.21
CA HIS A 200 13.52 1.04 34.00
C HIS A 200 12.56 0.24 34.90
N LYS A 201 12.15 0.80 36.04
CA LYS A 201 11.20 0.17 36.98
C LYS A 201 9.74 0.39 36.59
N ASN A 202 9.40 1.60 36.15
CA ASN A 202 8.01 2.07 36.04
C ASN A 202 7.52 2.28 34.62
N SER A 203 8.42 2.68 33.70
CA SER A 203 7.98 3.00 32.33
C SER A 203 7.57 1.75 31.55
N TYR A 204 6.46 1.89 30.83
CA TYR A 204 5.91 0.88 29.93
C TYR A 204 6.15 1.29 28.47
N ILE A 205 6.82 0.43 27.70
CA ILE A 205 7.22 0.69 26.32
C ILE A 205 6.55 -0.32 25.42
N ILE A 206 5.93 0.16 24.35
CA ILE A 206 5.33 -0.65 23.28
C ILE A 206 6.08 -0.40 21.99
N ASP A 207 6.35 -1.45 21.23
CA ASP A 207 6.86 -1.37 19.86
C ASP A 207 5.87 -2.03 18.90
N VAL A 208 5.40 -1.26 17.92
CA VAL A 208 4.40 -1.69 16.93
C VAL A 208 5.13 -2.12 15.65
N GLY A 209 4.82 -3.33 15.16
CA GLY A 209 5.59 -3.97 14.08
C GLY A 209 6.96 -4.38 14.58
N SER A 210 7.00 -4.97 15.79
CA SER A 210 8.24 -5.17 16.55
C SER A 210 9.21 -6.17 15.92
N ASN A 211 8.84 -6.85 14.84
CA ASN A 211 9.65 -7.86 14.16
C ASN A 211 10.16 -8.91 15.20
N ASP A 212 11.42 -9.21 15.21
CA ASP A 212 12.05 -10.14 16.15
C ASP A 212 12.43 -9.49 17.51
N GLY A 213 11.97 -8.26 17.76
CA GLY A 213 12.16 -7.50 18.99
C GLY A 213 13.42 -6.64 19.01
N VAL A 214 14.01 -6.36 17.85
CA VAL A 214 15.29 -5.63 17.74
C VAL A 214 15.25 -4.26 18.41
N ALA A 215 14.15 -3.48 18.27
CA ALA A 215 14.01 -2.16 18.90
C ALA A 215 13.78 -2.24 20.42
N LEU A 216 13.19 -3.33 20.92
CA LEU A 216 12.96 -3.53 22.36
C LEU A 216 14.15 -4.15 23.08
N LYS A 217 15.06 -4.82 22.35
CA LYS A 217 16.23 -5.48 22.95
C LYS A 217 17.11 -4.52 23.77
N PRO A 218 17.47 -3.30 23.31
CA PRO A 218 18.25 -2.35 24.10
C PRO A 218 17.59 -1.97 25.42
N PHE A 219 16.28 -1.81 25.47
CA PHE A 219 15.55 -1.55 26.72
C PHE A 219 15.60 -2.76 27.66
N LYS A 220 15.42 -3.97 27.13
CA LYS A 220 15.56 -5.20 27.92
C LYS A 220 16.95 -5.33 28.52
N ASP A 221 18.01 -5.08 27.75
CA ASP A 221 19.40 -5.17 28.21
C ASP A 221 19.68 -4.14 29.33
N LYS A 222 19.03 -2.98 29.29
CA LYS A 222 19.02 -1.95 30.35
C LYS A 222 18.00 -2.22 31.48
N LYS A 223 17.48 -3.47 31.58
CA LYS A 223 16.63 -3.97 32.67
C LYS A 223 15.23 -3.36 32.76
N TYR A 224 14.70 -2.82 31.63
CA TYR A 224 13.29 -2.45 31.55
C TYR A 224 12.41 -3.71 31.58
N LYS A 225 11.50 -3.78 32.59
CA LYS A 225 10.63 -4.95 32.80
C LYS A 225 9.32 -4.88 32.02
N ASN A 226 8.82 -3.67 31.78
CA ASN A 226 7.53 -3.43 31.14
C ASN A 226 7.76 -3.07 29.67
N ILE A 227 8.05 -4.06 28.82
CA ILE A 227 8.18 -3.92 27.39
C ILE A 227 7.24 -4.87 26.67
N LEU A 228 6.66 -4.46 25.55
CA LEU A 228 5.74 -5.26 24.76
C LEU A 228 5.92 -4.99 23.26
N GLY A 229 6.20 -6.04 22.49
CA GLY A 229 6.10 -6.00 21.05
C GLY A 229 4.69 -6.32 20.56
N ILE A 230 4.28 -5.73 19.46
CA ILE A 230 3.06 -6.07 18.71
C ILE A 230 3.51 -6.46 17.31
N GLU A 231 3.35 -7.74 16.93
CA GLU A 231 3.88 -8.28 15.68
C GLU A 231 2.89 -9.25 15.02
N PRO A 232 2.42 -8.94 13.79
CA PRO A 232 1.48 -9.80 13.09
C PRO A 232 2.10 -11.09 12.57
N ALA A 233 3.39 -11.11 12.23
CA ALA A 233 4.06 -12.29 11.73
C ALA A 233 4.29 -13.32 12.84
N LYS A 234 3.61 -14.47 12.70
CA LYS A 234 3.65 -15.54 13.70
C LYS A 234 5.07 -16.06 13.96
N ASN A 235 5.87 -16.20 12.89
CA ASN A 235 7.26 -16.67 13.00
C ASN A 235 8.13 -15.68 13.79
N LEU A 236 7.99 -14.37 13.53
CA LEU A 236 8.76 -13.31 14.20
C LEU A 236 8.34 -13.14 15.67
N ALA A 237 7.03 -13.06 15.92
CA ALA A 237 6.51 -12.98 17.29
C ALA A 237 6.96 -14.19 18.15
N LYS A 238 6.99 -15.41 17.57
CA LYS A 238 7.52 -16.60 18.23
C LYS A 238 9.02 -16.46 18.55
N LEU A 239 9.81 -15.92 17.62
CA LEU A 239 11.24 -15.69 17.81
C LEU A 239 11.50 -14.65 18.90
N ALA A 240 10.81 -13.51 18.88
CA ALA A 240 10.92 -12.47 19.91
C ALA A 240 10.59 -13.03 21.31
N ASN A 241 9.50 -13.80 21.43
CA ASN A 241 9.13 -14.45 22.70
C ASN A 241 10.18 -15.47 23.16
N LYS A 242 10.77 -16.27 22.25
CA LYS A 242 11.90 -17.18 22.57
C LYS A 242 13.09 -16.39 23.12
N ASN A 243 13.33 -15.20 22.59
CA ASN A 243 14.38 -14.28 23.06
C ASN A 243 13.96 -13.48 24.32
N LYS A 244 12.88 -13.90 24.99
CA LYS A 244 12.36 -13.26 26.22
C LYS A 244 11.97 -11.78 26.03
N ILE A 245 11.52 -11.41 24.84
CA ILE A 245 10.87 -10.13 24.54
C ILE A 245 9.40 -10.43 24.37
N LYS A 246 8.59 -10.08 25.38
CA LYS A 246 7.15 -10.32 25.37
C LYS A 246 6.53 -9.67 24.13
N THR A 247 5.89 -10.47 23.28
CA THR A 247 5.31 -10.01 22.01
C THR A 247 3.91 -10.56 21.83
N PHE A 248 2.95 -9.68 21.59
CA PHE A 248 1.58 -10.01 21.19
C PHE A 248 1.56 -10.31 19.70
N ASN A 249 1.13 -11.50 19.32
CA ASN A 249 1.01 -11.88 17.92
C ASN A 249 -0.34 -11.40 17.35
N GLY A 250 -0.31 -10.34 16.58
CA GLY A 250 -1.48 -9.74 15.94
C GLY A 250 -1.22 -8.35 15.41
N PHE A 251 -2.15 -7.86 14.60
CA PHE A 251 -2.14 -6.48 14.12
C PHE A 251 -2.61 -5.52 15.22
N LEU A 252 -2.10 -4.28 15.18
CA LEU A 252 -2.62 -3.18 16.00
C LEU A 252 -3.93 -2.68 15.37
N GLU A 253 -5.03 -3.24 15.82
CA GLU A 253 -6.40 -2.95 15.38
C GLU A 253 -7.32 -2.78 16.59
N MET A 254 -8.44 -2.05 16.44
CA MET A 254 -9.38 -1.79 17.53
C MET A 254 -9.87 -3.06 18.24
N LYS A 255 -10.11 -4.14 17.49
CA LYS A 255 -10.54 -5.42 18.05
C LYS A 255 -9.51 -6.08 18.98
N ASN A 256 -8.22 -5.76 18.80
CA ASN A 256 -7.12 -6.34 19.56
C ASN A 256 -6.69 -5.49 20.77
N ILE A 257 -7.01 -4.19 20.80
CA ILE A 257 -6.62 -3.26 21.88
C ILE A 257 -7.01 -3.75 23.26
N ARG A 258 -8.17 -4.39 23.41
CA ARG A 258 -8.65 -4.89 24.71
C ARG A 258 -7.74 -5.96 25.33
N LYS A 259 -6.89 -6.60 24.52
CA LYS A 259 -5.91 -7.63 24.95
C LYS A 259 -4.57 -7.04 25.35
N ILE A 260 -4.37 -5.74 25.14
CA ILE A 260 -3.10 -5.05 25.35
C ILE A 260 -3.25 -4.11 26.56
N LYS A 261 -2.27 -4.16 27.48
CA LYS A 261 -2.21 -3.26 28.62
C LYS A 261 -2.10 -1.81 28.12
N LYS A 262 -2.90 -0.93 28.68
CA LYS A 262 -2.89 0.52 28.40
C LYS A 262 -1.86 1.26 29.26
N ASN A 263 -1.80 2.58 29.05
CA ASN A 263 -0.94 3.52 29.78
C ASN A 263 0.55 3.35 29.47
N ALA A 264 0.89 3.17 28.20
CA ALA A 264 2.27 3.19 27.74
C ALA A 264 2.90 4.58 27.91
N ASP A 265 4.13 4.63 28.37
CA ASP A 265 4.94 5.84 28.45
C ASP A 265 5.54 6.19 27.08
N LEU A 266 5.91 5.17 26.33
CA LEU A 266 6.48 5.30 25.00
C LEU A 266 5.87 4.24 24.07
N ILE A 267 5.47 4.69 22.89
CA ILE A 267 5.08 3.81 21.79
C ILE A 267 6.00 4.09 20.60
N LEU A 268 6.67 3.06 20.12
CA LEU A 268 7.51 3.09 18.93
C LEU A 268 6.72 2.52 17.74
N ALA A 269 6.94 3.08 16.55
CA ALA A 269 6.41 2.57 15.28
C ALA A 269 7.43 2.85 14.18
N SER A 270 8.49 2.03 14.10
CA SER A 270 9.59 2.22 13.17
C SER A 270 9.37 1.42 11.90
N ASN A 271 9.27 2.12 10.75
CA ASN A 271 9.04 1.55 9.42
C ASN A 271 7.78 0.67 9.33
N VAL A 272 6.73 1.01 10.07
CA VAL A 272 5.46 0.27 10.08
C VAL A 272 4.25 1.17 9.80
N PHE A 273 4.24 2.41 10.30
CA PHE A 273 3.10 3.31 10.17
C PHE A 273 2.72 3.56 8.71
N ALA A 274 3.71 3.79 7.84
CA ALA A 274 3.51 4.02 6.40
C ALA A 274 2.89 2.79 5.69
N HIS A 275 3.06 1.59 6.22
CA HIS A 275 2.51 0.35 5.65
C HIS A 275 1.08 0.05 6.09
N SER A 276 0.50 0.82 7.01
CA SER A 276 -0.89 0.63 7.44
C SER A 276 -1.86 1.01 6.32
N ASP A 277 -2.83 0.14 6.04
CA ASP A 277 -3.93 0.48 5.14
C ASP A 277 -4.86 1.54 5.77
N ASN A 278 -5.12 1.43 7.07
CA ASN A 278 -5.96 2.35 7.83
C ASN A 278 -5.11 3.15 8.84
N LEU A 279 -4.49 4.24 8.35
CA LEU A 279 -3.64 5.13 9.15
C LEU A 279 -4.39 5.71 10.36
N LYS A 280 -5.67 6.07 10.18
CA LYS A 280 -6.50 6.67 11.23
C LYS A 280 -6.74 5.67 12.36
N GLU A 281 -7.17 4.45 12.05
CA GLU A 281 -7.37 3.41 13.06
C GLU A 281 -6.08 3.09 13.81
N MET A 282 -4.95 2.99 13.11
CA MET A 282 -3.66 2.73 13.73
C MET A 282 -3.26 3.84 14.69
N ALA A 283 -3.41 5.11 14.31
CA ALA A 283 -3.17 6.26 15.18
C ALA A 283 -4.09 6.27 16.40
N GLU A 284 -5.38 6.02 16.20
CA GLU A 284 -6.37 5.91 17.31
C GLU A 284 -6.03 4.76 18.27
N CYS A 285 -5.55 3.63 17.74
CA CYS A 285 -5.09 2.51 18.56
C CYS A 285 -3.89 2.89 19.43
N MET A 286 -2.88 3.55 18.84
CA MET A 286 -1.73 4.04 19.60
C MET A 286 -2.15 5.02 20.70
N LEU A 287 -3.01 5.99 20.38
CA LEU A 287 -3.52 6.96 21.36
C LEU A 287 -4.28 6.29 22.50
N LYS A 288 -5.08 5.25 22.23
CA LYS A 288 -5.81 4.50 23.28
C LYS A 288 -4.90 3.66 24.18
N LEU A 289 -3.73 3.27 23.70
CA LEU A 289 -2.73 2.54 24.48
C LEU A 289 -1.81 3.48 25.26
N LEU A 290 -1.69 4.73 24.84
CA LEU A 290 -0.82 5.73 25.42
C LEU A 290 -1.40 6.30 26.72
N LYS A 291 -0.57 6.61 27.70
CA LYS A 291 -0.98 7.43 28.85
C LYS A 291 -1.05 8.92 28.46
N LYS A 292 -1.74 9.74 29.23
CA LYS A 292 -1.95 11.16 28.95
C LYS A 292 -0.67 11.95 28.70
N SER A 293 0.42 11.62 29.39
CA SER A 293 1.76 12.22 29.24
C SER A 293 2.73 11.35 28.43
N GLY A 294 2.24 10.33 27.73
CA GLY A 294 3.04 9.43 26.94
C GLY A 294 3.48 10.01 25.60
N ILE A 295 4.43 9.39 24.98
CA ILE A 295 5.05 9.83 23.73
C ILE A 295 4.91 8.73 22.67
N ILE A 296 4.62 9.12 21.43
CA ILE A 296 4.67 8.26 20.27
C ILE A 296 5.86 8.71 19.41
N VAL A 297 6.71 7.78 19.04
CA VAL A 297 7.80 7.99 18.09
C VAL A 297 7.51 7.18 16.84
N ILE A 298 7.38 7.88 15.72
CA ILE A 298 7.15 7.27 14.40
C ILE A 298 8.39 7.53 13.55
N GLU A 299 8.95 6.47 12.99
CA GLU A 299 10.05 6.52 12.02
C GLU A 299 9.56 5.98 10.69
N VAL A 300 9.74 6.76 9.63
CA VAL A 300 9.36 6.39 8.25
C VAL A 300 10.41 6.87 7.26
N GLN A 301 10.45 6.28 6.09
CA GLN A 301 11.29 6.75 5.00
C GLN A 301 10.93 8.20 4.62
N TYR A 302 11.96 8.99 4.35
CA TYR A 302 11.77 10.34 3.87
C TYR A 302 11.72 10.36 2.34
N LEU A 303 10.51 10.43 1.80
CA LEU A 303 10.22 10.29 0.38
C LEU A 303 11.06 11.21 -0.52
N LEU A 304 11.36 12.45 -0.10
CA LEU A 304 12.17 13.36 -0.91
C LEU A 304 13.59 12.84 -1.14
N ASN A 305 14.21 12.21 -0.14
CA ASN A 305 15.53 11.58 -0.31
C ASN A 305 15.42 10.37 -1.22
N THR A 306 14.40 9.52 -1.04
CA THR A 306 14.12 8.38 -1.92
C THR A 306 14.06 8.81 -3.39
N ILE A 307 13.36 9.93 -3.68
CA ILE A 307 13.23 10.45 -5.05
C ILE A 307 14.55 11.05 -5.55
N LYS A 308 15.24 11.86 -4.73
CA LYS A 308 16.50 12.53 -5.12
C LYS A 308 17.62 11.53 -5.37
N ASP A 309 17.75 10.55 -4.51
CA ASP A 309 18.87 9.61 -4.49
C ASP A 309 18.54 8.32 -5.26
N LEU A 310 17.31 8.21 -5.80
CA LEU A 310 16.77 7.03 -6.48
C LEU A 310 16.93 5.74 -5.64
N THR A 311 16.83 5.89 -4.33
CA THR A 311 16.99 4.82 -3.33
C THR A 311 15.63 4.28 -2.91
N PHE A 312 15.02 3.43 -3.72
CA PHE A 312 13.79 2.73 -3.34
C PHE A 312 14.02 1.22 -3.29
N ASP A 313 13.38 0.61 -2.32
CA ASP A 313 13.34 -0.84 -2.10
C ASP A 313 12.17 -1.48 -2.86
#